data_42d32eb4d5d922ede8d82b712de123b4
#
_entry.id   42d32eb4d5d922ede8d82b712de123b4
#
_cell.length_a   1.000
_cell.length_b   1.000
_cell.length_c   1.000
_cell.angle_alpha   90.00
_cell.angle_beta   90.00
_cell.angle_gamma   90.00
#
_symmetry.space_group_name_H-M   'P 1'
#
loop_
_entity.id
_entity.type
_entity.pdbx_description
1 polymer ?
#
loop_
_entity_poly.entity_id
_entity_poly.type
_entity_poly.pdbx_seq_one_letter_code
_entity_poly.pdbx_strand_id
1 'polypeptide(L)'
;MYEEVLEDIGFSKNESKGYLALLELGSATAGQVAERSKVHRTNIYDALDRMVERGIVSYKMVSNVKYFQATPPDNLFRLLKEKEQRLKNVLPELLLKLQMSESKSEAHIFEGSKAF
;
A
#
# COMPACT_ATOMS: atom_id res chain seq x y z
N MET A 1 11.15 -1.88 12.54
CA MET A 1 11.06 -0.46 12.22
C MET A 1 10.64 -0.18 10.78
N TYR A 2 11.36 -0.70 9.84
CA TYR A 2 11.00 -0.42 8.45
C TYR A 2 9.63 -0.97 8.08
N GLU A 3 9.28 -2.14 8.62
CA GLU A 3 7.99 -2.73 8.32
C GLU A 3 6.84 -1.83 8.74
N GLU A 4 6.97 -1.21 9.90
CA GLU A 4 5.91 -0.35 10.40
C GLU A 4 5.66 0.84 9.48
N VAL A 5 6.73 1.46 8.99
CA VAL A 5 6.60 2.59 8.09
C VAL A 5 5.96 2.16 6.78
N LEU A 6 6.37 1.00 6.26
CA LEU A 6 5.79 0.51 5.02
C LEU A 6 4.30 0.21 5.20
N GLU A 7 3.92 -0.36 6.34
CA GLU A 7 2.52 -0.62 6.60
C GLU A 7 1.74 0.68 6.70
N ASP A 8 2.34 1.70 7.30
CA ASP A 8 1.68 3.00 7.41
C ASP A 8 1.35 3.60 6.05
N ILE A 9 2.17 3.34 5.05
CA ILE A 9 1.91 3.90 3.73
C ILE A 9 1.13 2.95 2.83
N GLY A 10 0.63 1.85 3.40
CA GLY A 10 -0.33 1.00 2.68
C GLY A 10 0.13 -0.39 2.31
N PHE A 11 1.31 -0.82 2.73
CA PHE A 11 1.74 -2.19 2.48
C PHE A 11 1.02 -3.12 3.46
N SER A 12 0.68 -4.32 3.00
CA SER A 12 0.23 -5.33 3.93
C SER A 12 1.45 -5.87 4.68
N LYS A 13 1.20 -6.65 5.73
CA LYS A 13 2.30 -7.22 6.49
C LYS A 13 3.18 -8.11 5.60
N ASN A 14 2.58 -8.94 4.79
CA ASN A 14 3.34 -9.82 3.91
C ASN A 14 4.07 -9.05 2.83
N GLU A 15 3.47 -7.97 2.33
CA GLU A 15 4.13 -7.12 1.35
C GLU A 15 5.35 -6.45 1.95
N SER A 16 5.23 -5.97 3.19
CA SER A 16 6.37 -5.32 3.85
C SER A 16 7.53 -6.29 3.99
N LYS A 17 7.25 -7.50 4.45
CA LYS A 17 8.31 -8.49 4.63
C LYS A 17 8.94 -8.90 3.31
N GLY A 18 8.11 -9.11 2.30
CA GLY A 18 8.61 -9.49 0.99
C GLY A 18 9.44 -8.40 0.34
N TYR A 19 8.97 -7.17 0.46
CA TYR A 19 9.68 -6.04 -0.11
C TYR A 19 11.06 -5.86 0.52
N LEU A 20 11.13 -5.93 1.85
CA LEU A 20 12.41 -5.79 2.54
C LEU A 20 13.37 -6.93 2.20
N ALA A 21 12.84 -8.15 2.09
CA ALA A 21 13.66 -9.28 1.67
C ALA A 21 14.21 -9.05 0.27
N LEU A 22 13.39 -8.50 -0.60
CA LEU A 22 13.79 -8.27 -1.98
C LEU A 22 14.86 -7.19 -2.06
N LEU A 23 14.77 -6.15 -1.24
CA LEU A 23 15.83 -5.14 -1.19
C LEU A 23 17.16 -5.75 -0.79
N GLU A 24 17.14 -6.69 0.15
CA GLU A 24 18.36 -7.36 0.59
C GLU A 24 18.92 -8.28 -0.49
N LEU A 25 18.04 -9.00 -1.18
CA LEU A 25 18.48 -9.99 -2.16
C LEU A 25 18.85 -9.38 -3.50
N GLY A 26 18.27 -8.23 -3.82
CA GLY A 26 18.45 -7.63 -5.13
C GLY A 26 17.47 -8.22 -6.12
N SER A 27 17.93 -9.15 -6.96
CA SER A 27 17.06 -9.81 -7.92
C SER A 27 16.87 -11.25 -7.45
N ALA A 28 15.63 -11.68 -7.31
CA ALA A 28 15.37 -12.97 -6.68
C ALA A 28 14.08 -13.61 -7.17
N THR A 29 14.02 -14.94 -7.07
CA THR A 29 12.79 -15.67 -7.38
C THR A 29 11.83 -15.56 -6.21
N ALA A 30 10.56 -15.86 -6.45
CA ALA A 30 9.57 -15.85 -5.38
C ALA A 30 9.95 -16.83 -4.27
N GLY A 31 10.51 -17.98 -4.62
CA GLY A 31 10.94 -18.93 -3.60
C GLY A 31 12.03 -18.38 -2.71
N GLN A 32 12.98 -17.64 -3.29
CA GLN A 32 14.06 -17.04 -2.51
C GLN A 32 13.51 -15.95 -1.61
N VAL A 33 12.56 -15.17 -2.10
CA VAL A 33 11.92 -14.13 -1.29
C VAL A 33 11.16 -14.76 -0.14
N ALA A 34 10.42 -15.83 -0.41
CA ALA A 34 9.66 -16.52 0.63
C ALA A 34 10.59 -17.04 1.72
N GLU A 35 11.70 -17.63 1.32
CA GLU A 35 12.64 -18.18 2.28
C GLU A 35 13.26 -17.08 3.13
N ARG A 36 13.68 -16.00 2.49
CA ARG A 36 14.33 -14.92 3.22
C ARG A 36 13.37 -14.18 4.14
N SER A 37 12.14 -13.96 3.68
CA SER A 37 11.15 -13.23 4.45
C SER A 37 10.46 -14.08 5.50
N LYS A 38 10.56 -15.40 5.36
CA LYS A 38 9.87 -16.36 6.22
C LYS A 38 8.36 -16.25 6.11
N VAL A 39 7.90 -15.78 4.97
CA VAL A 39 6.47 -15.72 4.66
C VAL A 39 6.16 -16.92 3.78
N HIS A 40 5.02 -17.55 4.02
CA HIS A 40 4.61 -18.72 3.26
C HIS A 40 4.61 -18.40 1.77
N ARG A 41 5.04 -19.38 0.97
CA ARG A 41 5.24 -19.18 -0.45
C ARG A 41 4.01 -18.65 -1.18
N THR A 42 2.84 -19.20 -0.87
CA THR A 42 1.60 -18.76 -1.50
C THR A 42 1.34 -17.29 -1.22
N ASN A 43 1.58 -16.87 0.01
CA ASN A 43 1.37 -15.47 0.38
C ASN A 43 2.38 -14.54 -0.30
N ILE A 44 3.59 -15.04 -0.52
CA ILE A 44 4.59 -14.25 -1.21
C ILE A 44 4.21 -14.05 -2.68
N TYR A 45 3.68 -15.08 -3.34
CA TYR A 45 3.24 -14.91 -4.73
C TYR A 45 2.18 -13.82 -4.82
N ASP A 46 1.19 -13.86 -3.92
CA ASP A 46 0.14 -12.85 -3.92
C ASP A 46 0.71 -11.46 -3.63
N ALA A 47 1.62 -11.37 -2.66
CA ALA A 47 2.19 -10.08 -2.30
C ALA A 47 3.01 -9.50 -3.45
N LEU A 48 3.82 -10.33 -4.10
CA LEU A 48 4.65 -9.87 -5.21
C LEU A 48 3.78 -9.42 -6.38
N ASP A 49 2.71 -10.15 -6.67
CA ASP A 49 1.82 -9.78 -7.77
C ASP A 49 1.18 -8.41 -7.50
N ARG A 50 0.74 -8.19 -6.26
CA ARG A 50 0.12 -6.91 -5.93
C ARG A 50 1.14 -5.77 -6.01
N MET A 51 2.38 -6.03 -5.61
CA MET A 51 3.41 -5.00 -5.66
C MET A 51 3.83 -4.70 -7.10
N VAL A 52 3.79 -5.70 -7.96
CA VAL A 52 4.06 -5.47 -9.38
C VAL A 52 2.96 -4.59 -9.97
N GLU A 53 1.70 -4.85 -9.64
CA GLU A 53 0.60 -4.04 -10.14
C GLU A 53 0.73 -2.59 -9.72
N ARG A 54 1.28 -2.35 -8.53
CA ARG A 54 1.44 -1.00 -8.04
C ARG A 54 2.75 -0.35 -8.47
N GLY A 55 3.57 -1.08 -9.22
CA GLY A 55 4.82 -0.51 -9.74
C GLY A 55 5.95 -0.39 -8.73
N ILE A 56 5.82 -1.00 -7.56
CA ILE A 56 6.88 -0.95 -6.56
C ILE A 56 7.83 -2.15 -6.65
N VAL A 57 7.45 -3.14 -7.44
CA VAL A 57 8.29 -4.29 -7.76
C VAL A 57 8.18 -4.52 -9.25
N SER A 58 9.26 -4.91 -9.87
CA SER A 58 9.25 -5.30 -11.28
C SER A 58 9.79 -6.72 -11.39
N TYR A 59 9.66 -7.33 -12.55
CA TYR A 59 10.24 -8.65 -12.76
C TYR A 59 10.68 -8.82 -14.19
N LYS A 60 11.53 -9.82 -14.39
CA LYS A 60 11.94 -10.20 -15.72
C LYS A 60 12.02 -11.72 -15.77
N MET A 61 11.89 -12.26 -16.96
CA MET A 61 11.98 -13.69 -17.17
C MET A 61 13.39 -14.04 -17.64
N VAL A 62 14.00 -15.02 -16.98
CA VAL A 62 15.30 -15.52 -17.39
C VAL A 62 15.18 -17.02 -17.42
N SER A 63 15.31 -17.63 -18.59
CA SER A 63 15.19 -19.06 -18.78
C SER A 63 13.91 -19.61 -18.15
N ASN A 64 12.79 -18.93 -18.43
CA ASN A 64 11.47 -19.31 -17.94
C ASN A 64 11.31 -19.21 -16.42
N VAL A 65 12.21 -18.52 -15.76
CA VAL A 65 12.11 -18.28 -14.33
C VAL A 65 11.91 -16.79 -14.10
N LYS A 66 10.95 -16.46 -13.24
CA LYS A 66 10.62 -15.07 -12.95
C LYS A 66 11.50 -14.57 -11.82
N TYR A 67 12.24 -13.51 -12.10
CA TYR A 67 13.08 -12.86 -11.10
C TYR A 67 12.50 -11.49 -10.78
N PHE A 68 12.21 -11.28 -9.51
CA PHE A 68 11.61 -10.02 -9.04
C PHE A 68 12.69 -9.08 -8.53
N GLN A 69 12.40 -7.81 -8.59
CA GLN A 69 13.35 -6.79 -8.15
C GLN A 69 12.57 -5.58 -7.70
N ALA A 70 12.97 -4.98 -6.58
CA ALA A 70 12.31 -3.77 -6.11
C ALA A 70 12.66 -2.63 -7.07
N THR A 71 11.67 -1.82 -7.41
CA THR A 71 11.95 -0.59 -8.14
C THR A 71 12.62 0.37 -7.14
N PRO A 72 13.26 1.44 -7.62
CA PRO A 72 13.94 2.34 -6.67
C PRO A 72 12.99 2.78 -5.56
N PRO A 73 13.44 2.70 -4.29
CA PRO A 73 12.53 3.00 -3.17
C PRO A 73 11.90 4.39 -3.19
N ASP A 74 12.57 5.36 -3.81
CA ASP A 74 11.96 6.69 -3.89
C ASP A 74 10.70 6.68 -4.76
N ASN A 75 10.47 5.61 -5.51
CA ASN A 75 9.23 5.44 -6.25
C ASN A 75 8.02 5.32 -5.31
N LEU A 76 8.27 5.06 -4.03
CA LEU A 76 7.19 5.00 -3.06
C LEU A 76 6.51 6.36 -2.89
N PHE A 77 7.22 7.44 -3.16
CA PHE A 77 6.59 8.76 -3.12
C PHE A 77 5.51 8.89 -4.20
N ARG A 78 5.72 8.25 -5.36
CA ARG A 78 4.70 8.26 -6.39
C ARG A 78 3.44 7.54 -5.90
N LEU A 79 3.63 6.45 -5.18
CA LEU A 79 2.50 5.73 -4.61
C LEU A 79 1.71 6.62 -3.65
N LEU A 80 2.40 7.37 -2.82
CA LEU A 80 1.73 8.27 -1.88
C LEU A 80 1.01 9.40 -2.62
N LYS A 81 1.61 9.91 -3.69
CA LYS A 81 0.96 10.96 -4.47
C LYS A 81 -0.32 10.46 -5.13
N GLU A 82 -0.31 9.23 -5.59
CA GLU A 82 -1.51 8.66 -6.18
C GLU A 82 -2.62 8.52 -5.15
N LYS A 83 -2.27 8.15 -3.93
CA LYS A 83 -3.26 8.06 -2.85
C LYS A 83 -3.80 9.43 -2.50
N GLU A 84 -2.94 10.42 -2.47
CA GLU A 84 -3.36 11.79 -2.20
C GLU A 84 -4.33 12.26 -3.27
N GLN A 85 -4.02 11.97 -4.53
CA GLN A 85 -4.88 12.40 -5.63
C GLN A 85 -6.26 11.74 -5.56
N ARG A 86 -6.30 10.46 -5.20
CA ARG A 86 -7.57 9.79 -5.04
C ARG A 86 -8.41 10.42 -3.95
N LEU A 87 -7.77 10.79 -2.86
CA LEU A 87 -8.47 11.45 -1.76
C LEU A 87 -9.00 12.79 -2.23
N LYS A 88 -8.19 13.55 -2.96
CA LYS A 88 -8.64 14.84 -3.48
C LYS A 88 -9.85 14.69 -4.39
N ASN A 89 -9.89 13.61 -5.16
CA ASN A 89 -10.99 13.40 -6.08
C ASN A 89 -12.33 13.17 -5.39
N VAL A 90 -12.32 12.55 -4.21
CA VAL A 90 -13.56 12.29 -3.49
C VAL A 90 -13.83 13.29 -2.37
N LEU A 91 -12.87 14.16 -2.08
CA LEU A 91 -13.03 15.12 -0.99
C LEU A 91 -14.28 15.98 -1.10
N PRO A 92 -14.63 16.52 -2.28
CA PRO A 92 -15.85 17.33 -2.38
C PRO A 92 -17.08 16.57 -1.94
N GLU A 93 -17.15 15.27 -2.27
CA GLU A 93 -18.30 14.47 -1.87
C GLU A 93 -18.33 14.26 -0.37
N LEU A 94 -17.16 14.07 0.23
CA LEU A 94 -17.10 13.91 1.67
C LEU A 94 -17.52 15.19 2.38
N LEU A 95 -17.10 16.34 1.85
CA LEU A 95 -17.50 17.61 2.42
C LEU A 95 -19.00 17.83 2.31
N LEU A 96 -19.58 17.40 1.17
CA LEU A 96 -21.01 17.51 1.01
C LEU A 96 -21.76 16.66 2.01
N LYS A 97 -21.27 15.44 2.26
CA LYS A 97 -21.89 14.56 3.24
C LYS A 97 -21.83 15.17 4.64
N LEU A 98 -20.74 15.84 4.95
CA LEU A 98 -20.61 16.50 6.24
C LEU A 98 -21.62 17.63 6.36
N GLN A 99 -21.79 18.43 5.31
CA GLN A 99 -22.76 19.52 5.32
C GLN A 99 -24.16 18.99 5.52
N MET A 100 -24.50 17.90 4.84
CA MET A 100 -25.83 17.32 4.97
C MET A 100 -26.07 16.80 6.38
N SER A 101 -25.04 16.23 7.00
CA SER A 101 -25.15 15.74 8.36
C SER A 101 -25.33 16.89 9.34
N GLU A 102 -24.61 17.97 9.14
CA GLU A 102 -24.74 19.14 9.99
C GLU A 102 -26.13 19.77 9.89
N SER A 103 -26.67 19.83 8.69
CA SER A 103 -28.01 20.35 8.53
C SER A 103 -29.03 19.50 9.29
N LYS A 104 -28.87 18.17 9.26
CA LYS A 104 -29.76 17.31 10.00
C LYS A 104 -29.60 17.51 11.49
N SER A 105 -28.37 17.69 11.95
CA SER A 105 -28.11 17.87 13.36
C SER A 105 -28.73 19.14 13.88
N GLU A 106 -28.72 20.19 13.10
CA GLU A 106 -29.30 21.44 13.52
C GLU A 106 -30.76 21.28 13.84
N ALA A 107 -31.43 20.43 13.15
CA ALA A 107 -32.83 20.22 13.41
C ALA A 107 -33.05 19.60 14.77
N HIS A 108 -32.05 18.99 15.33
CA HIS A 108 -32.19 18.34 16.61
C HIS A 108 -31.58 19.07 17.76
N ILE A 109 -30.70 19.79 17.63
CA ILE A 109 -30.13 20.40 18.72
C ILE A 109 -28.86 20.39 18.76
N PHE A 110 -28.31 20.53 19.10
CA PHE A 110 -27.24 20.36 19.19
C PHE A 110 -26.23 20.50 19.85
N GLU A 111 -25.89 20.19 20.52
CA GLU A 111 -24.88 20.46 21.24
C GLU A 111 -23.79 19.64 21.02
N GLY A 112 -23.90 18.44 20.95
CA GLY A 112 -22.81 17.56 20.66
C GLY A 112 -22.08 17.92 19.42
N SER A 113 -22.77 18.46 18.53
CA SER A 113 -22.17 18.68 17.25
C SER A 113 -21.04 19.65 17.32
N LYS A 114 -20.98 20.49 18.30
CA LYS A 114 -19.97 21.30 18.28
C LYS A 114 -18.86 20.80 18.86
N ALA A 115 -18.93 19.80 19.37
CA ALA A 115 -17.83 19.26 19.91
C ALA A 115 -16.80 19.14 18.89
N PHE A 116 -16.26 19.40 18.55
CA PHE A 116 -15.25 19.14 17.70
C PHE A 116 -15.06 19.93 16.79
#